data_befe5e12f43447e2d23fc3b4978c176b
#
_entry.id   befe5e12f43447e2d23fc3b4978c176b
#
_cell.length_a   1.000
_cell.length_b   1.000
_cell.length_c   1.000
_cell.angle_alpha   90.00
_cell.angle_beta   90.00
_cell.angle_gamma   90.00
#
_symmetry.space_group_name_H-M   'P 1'
#
loop_
_entity.id
_entity.type
_entity.pdbx_description
1 polymer ?
#
loop_
_entity_poly.entity_id
_entity_poly.type
_entity_poly.pdbx_seq_one_letter_code
_entity_poly.pdbx_strand_id
1 'polypeptide(L)'
;MVDIPNGFEVVYMVQLYGVPDQQNNDPETLTALQNNHLAHIRHLAEIGHLLVAGPCPTTPNDLRGLLIIRANDEAQTRELIEEDPAIKANRLRAEIIPWMIEKDSIPAPSLQK
;
A
#
# COMPACT_ATOMS: atom_id res chain seq x y z
N MET A 1 -20.34 -5.72 10.52
CA MET A 1 -19.71 -6.45 9.42
C MET A 1 -20.62 -6.40 8.20
N VAL A 2 -20.06 -6.14 7.06
CA VAL A 2 -20.82 -6.07 5.82
C VAL A 2 -20.91 -7.47 5.21
N ASP A 3 -22.11 -7.85 4.80
CA ASP A 3 -22.29 -9.09 4.07
C ASP A 3 -21.71 -8.97 2.67
N ILE A 4 -20.97 -9.96 2.25
CA ILE A 4 -20.35 -9.97 0.93
C ILE A 4 -21.21 -10.82 0.01
N PRO A 5 -21.83 -10.22 -1.03
CA PRO A 5 -22.64 -10.99 -1.99
C PRO A 5 -21.80 -12.05 -2.69
N ASN A 6 -22.50 -13.08 -3.14
CA ASN A 6 -21.88 -14.13 -3.94
C ASN A 6 -21.22 -13.52 -5.17
N GLY A 7 -20.00 -13.95 -5.48
CA GLY A 7 -19.27 -13.42 -6.62
C GLY A 7 -18.47 -12.16 -6.35
N PHE A 8 -18.48 -11.66 -5.11
CA PHE A 8 -17.72 -10.47 -4.72
C PHE A 8 -16.68 -10.83 -3.67
N GLU A 9 -15.69 -9.97 -3.52
CA GLU A 9 -14.70 -10.04 -2.44
C GLU A 9 -14.42 -8.63 -1.94
N VAL A 10 -13.91 -8.53 -0.72
CA VAL A 10 -13.43 -7.26 -0.19
C VAL A 10 -11.91 -7.25 -0.28
N VAL A 11 -11.40 -6.23 -0.94
CA VAL A 11 -9.96 -5.89 -0.92
C VAL A 11 -9.81 -4.56 -0.20
N TYR A 12 -8.57 -4.14 0.04
CA TYR A 12 -8.31 -2.94 0.81
C TYR A 12 -7.50 -1.97 -0.03
N MET A 13 -8.08 -0.80 -0.26
CA MET A 13 -7.37 0.29 -0.92
C MET A 13 -6.56 1.02 0.13
N VAL A 14 -5.25 1.05 -0.04
CA VAL A 14 -4.36 1.75 0.86
C VAL A 14 -3.90 3.03 0.17
N GLN A 15 -4.20 4.15 0.80
CA GLN A 15 -3.77 5.46 0.34
C GLN A 15 -2.57 5.89 1.16
N LEU A 16 -1.44 6.12 0.52
CA LEU A 16 -0.21 6.54 1.18
C LEU A 16 -0.05 8.04 1.02
N TYR A 17 0.02 8.74 2.16
CA TYR A 17 0.17 10.18 2.20
C TYR A 17 1.53 10.55 2.74
N GLY A 18 2.12 11.61 2.19
CA GLY A 18 3.33 12.19 2.74
C GLY A 18 3.04 12.83 4.10
N VAL A 19 3.99 12.71 5.02
CA VAL A 19 3.90 13.38 6.34
C VAL A 19 4.70 14.68 6.25
N PRO A 20 4.08 15.82 6.56
CA PRO A 20 4.77 17.11 6.47
C PRO A 20 5.79 17.30 7.59
N ASP A 21 6.56 18.36 7.49
CA ASP A 21 7.48 18.83 8.53
C ASP A 21 8.57 17.82 8.89
N GLN A 22 9.09 17.13 7.88
CA GLN A 22 10.19 16.20 8.08
C GLN A 22 11.50 16.95 8.28
N GLN A 23 12.24 16.56 9.31
CA GLN A 23 13.46 17.25 9.67
C GLN A 23 14.71 16.66 9.02
N ASN A 24 14.71 15.36 8.77
CA ASN A 24 15.86 14.70 8.14
C ASN A 24 15.62 14.54 6.66
N ASN A 25 16.31 15.35 5.87
CA ASN A 25 16.25 15.31 4.41
C ASN A 25 17.60 14.92 3.80
N ASP A 26 18.42 14.18 4.57
CA ASP A 26 19.69 13.69 4.07
C ASP A 26 19.48 12.81 2.82
N PRO A 27 20.13 13.15 1.68
CA PRO A 27 19.89 12.42 0.44
C PRO A 27 20.16 10.92 0.51
N GLU A 28 21.18 10.50 1.23
CA GLU A 28 21.49 9.09 1.37
C GLU A 28 20.40 8.36 2.16
N THR A 29 19.94 8.98 3.24
CA THR A 29 18.85 8.43 4.06
C THR A 29 17.57 8.32 3.24
N LEU A 30 17.23 9.35 2.50
CA LEU A 30 16.02 9.35 1.66
C LEU A 30 16.09 8.29 0.58
N THR A 31 17.24 8.13 -0.06
CA THR A 31 17.44 7.10 -1.08
C THR A 31 17.28 5.70 -0.47
N ALA A 32 17.88 5.47 0.70
CA ALA A 32 17.77 4.18 1.38
C ALA A 32 16.31 3.88 1.76
N LEU A 33 15.60 4.88 2.29
CA LEU A 33 14.18 4.71 2.64
C LEU A 33 13.35 4.39 1.42
N GLN A 34 13.59 5.07 0.30
CA GLN A 34 12.85 4.80 -0.95
C GLN A 34 13.12 3.40 -1.45
N ASN A 35 14.39 2.96 -1.46
CA ASN A 35 14.74 1.62 -1.89
C ASN A 35 14.10 0.57 -1.00
N ASN A 36 14.11 0.79 0.31
CA ASN A 36 13.52 -0.15 1.28
C ASN A 36 12.00 -0.16 1.17
N HIS A 37 11.38 0.98 0.91
CA HIS A 37 9.94 1.06 0.67
C HIS A 37 9.56 0.24 -0.57
N LEU A 38 10.28 0.40 -1.67
CA LEU A 38 10.02 -0.35 -2.90
C LEU A 38 10.25 -1.85 -2.71
N ALA A 39 11.26 -2.21 -1.92
CA ALA A 39 11.52 -3.62 -1.61
C ALA A 39 10.36 -4.22 -0.80
N HIS A 40 9.79 -3.46 0.14
CA HIS A 40 8.64 -3.92 0.91
C HIS A 40 7.41 -4.10 0.01
N ILE A 41 7.15 -3.16 -0.90
CA ILE A 41 6.05 -3.26 -1.85
C ILE A 41 6.19 -4.53 -2.70
N ARG A 42 7.39 -4.78 -3.21
CA ARG A 42 7.66 -5.97 -4.00
C ARG A 42 7.48 -7.25 -3.18
N HIS A 43 7.91 -7.23 -1.91
CA HIS A 43 7.72 -8.36 -1.01
C HIS A 43 6.23 -8.68 -0.82
N LEU A 44 5.40 -7.66 -0.62
CA LEU A 44 3.96 -7.86 -0.47
C LEU A 44 3.34 -8.52 -1.71
N ALA A 45 3.84 -8.19 -2.90
CA ALA A 45 3.40 -8.84 -4.13
C ALA A 45 3.86 -10.29 -4.19
N GLU A 46 5.11 -10.56 -3.80
CA GLU A 46 5.66 -11.90 -3.81
C GLU A 46 4.91 -12.86 -2.89
N ILE A 47 4.46 -12.38 -1.73
CA ILE A 47 3.70 -13.21 -0.81
C ILE A 47 2.19 -13.22 -1.08
N GLY A 48 1.76 -12.59 -2.18
CA GLY A 48 0.40 -12.69 -2.68
C GLY A 48 -0.60 -11.70 -2.11
N HIS A 49 -0.16 -10.75 -1.29
CA HIS A 49 -1.07 -9.77 -0.70
C HIS A 49 -1.27 -8.53 -1.55
N LEU A 50 -0.26 -8.10 -2.29
CA LEU A 50 -0.38 -6.90 -3.10
C LEU A 50 -0.86 -7.26 -4.52
N LEU A 51 -1.96 -6.64 -4.94
CA LEU A 51 -2.54 -6.87 -6.27
C LEU A 51 -2.06 -5.86 -7.29
N VAL A 52 -1.99 -4.59 -6.88
CA VAL A 52 -1.53 -3.50 -7.74
C VAL A 52 -1.07 -2.35 -6.86
N ALA A 53 -0.05 -1.65 -7.32
CA ALA A 53 0.48 -0.48 -6.62
C ALA A 53 1.04 0.50 -7.65
N GLY A 54 0.98 1.77 -7.32
CA GLY A 54 1.59 2.78 -8.16
C GLY A 54 1.62 4.14 -7.49
N PRO A 55 2.54 4.99 -7.92
CA PRO A 55 2.63 6.36 -7.41
C PRO A 55 1.54 7.25 -7.99
N CYS A 56 1.18 8.28 -7.24
CA CYS A 56 0.30 9.34 -7.70
C CYS A 56 1.16 10.58 -7.95
N PRO A 57 1.59 10.83 -9.19
CA PRO A 57 2.60 11.86 -9.45
C PRO A 57 2.08 13.29 -9.27
N THR A 58 0.77 13.48 -9.41
CA THR A 58 0.19 14.81 -9.31
C THR A 58 -1.15 14.71 -8.58
N THR A 59 -1.22 15.24 -7.36
CA THR A 59 -2.47 15.28 -6.60
C THR A 59 -2.59 16.63 -5.89
N PRO A 60 -3.83 17.04 -5.53
CA PRO A 60 -4.03 18.32 -4.83
C PRO A 60 -3.65 18.26 -3.34
N ASN A 61 -3.33 17.09 -2.82
CA ASN A 61 -2.92 16.88 -1.42
C ASN A 61 -1.67 16.00 -1.44
N ASP A 62 -1.20 15.59 -0.26
CA ASP A 62 0.03 14.81 -0.15
C ASP A 62 -0.15 13.32 -0.46
N LEU A 63 -1.15 12.97 -1.24
CA LEU A 63 -1.32 11.58 -1.68
C LEU A 63 -0.16 11.19 -2.59
N ARG A 64 0.61 10.21 -2.17
CA ARG A 64 1.83 9.78 -2.85
C ARG A 64 1.66 8.51 -3.66
N GLY A 65 0.75 7.64 -3.26
CA GLY A 65 0.55 6.39 -3.98
C GLY A 65 -0.67 5.63 -3.49
N LEU A 66 -1.02 4.61 -4.25
CA LEU A 66 -2.15 3.73 -3.95
C LEU A 66 -1.69 2.29 -4.05
N LEU A 67 -2.22 1.45 -3.14
CA LEU A 67 -2.04 0.01 -3.18
C LEU A 67 -3.40 -0.65 -3.05
N ILE A 68 -3.57 -1.79 -3.71
CA ILE A 68 -4.73 -2.66 -3.47
C ILE A 68 -4.20 -3.94 -2.85
N ILE A 69 -4.68 -4.25 -1.64
CA ILE A 69 -4.21 -5.36 -0.83
C ILE A 69 -5.33 -6.38 -0.69
N ARG A 70 -5.01 -7.65 -0.92
CA ARG A 70 -5.88 -8.77 -0.56
C ARG A 70 -5.42 -9.33 0.77
N ALA A 71 -6.30 -9.27 1.78
CA ALA A 71 -6.01 -9.72 3.12
C ALA A 71 -7.29 -10.23 3.76
N ASN A 72 -7.17 -10.88 4.90
CA ASN A 72 -8.34 -11.43 5.60
C ASN A 72 -9.26 -10.33 6.15
N ASP A 73 -8.66 -9.23 6.60
CA ASP A 73 -9.41 -8.12 7.18
C ASP A 73 -8.55 -6.86 7.18
N GLU A 74 -9.14 -5.78 7.67
CA GLU A 74 -8.43 -4.50 7.75
C GLU A 74 -7.26 -4.55 8.71
N ALA A 75 -7.37 -5.30 9.81
CA ALA A 75 -6.29 -5.41 10.79
C ALA A 75 -5.05 -6.05 10.18
N GLN A 76 -5.22 -7.12 9.42
CA GLN A 76 -4.10 -7.75 8.72
C GLN A 76 -3.49 -6.78 7.70
N THR A 77 -4.33 -6.06 6.97
CA THR A 77 -3.86 -5.06 6.01
C THR A 77 -2.99 -4.02 6.70
N ARG A 78 -3.43 -3.52 7.86
CA ARG A 78 -2.67 -2.53 8.61
C ARG A 78 -1.34 -3.09 9.09
N GLU A 79 -1.32 -4.32 9.58
CA GLU A 79 -0.07 -4.97 9.98
C GLU A 79 0.94 -5.04 8.83
N LEU A 80 0.46 -5.44 7.64
CA LEU A 80 1.31 -5.56 6.46
C LEU A 80 1.88 -4.19 6.04
N ILE A 81 1.05 -3.17 6.07
CA ILE A 81 1.45 -1.83 5.65
C ILE A 81 2.41 -1.18 6.65
N GLU A 82 2.18 -1.41 7.95
CA GLU A 82 3.01 -0.79 8.99
C GLU A 82 4.42 -1.35 9.07
N GLU A 83 4.70 -2.44 8.36
CA GLU A 83 6.07 -2.94 8.23
C GLU A 83 6.90 -2.14 7.22
N ASP A 84 6.28 -1.26 6.45
CA ASP A 84 6.99 -0.43 5.48
C ASP A 84 7.96 0.50 6.19
N PRO A 85 9.26 0.48 5.84
CA PRO A 85 10.24 1.37 6.46
C PRO A 85 9.88 2.86 6.36
N ALA A 86 9.24 3.28 5.27
CA ALA A 86 8.83 4.68 5.11
C ALA A 86 7.74 5.06 6.11
N ILE A 87 6.85 4.12 6.45
CA ILE A 87 5.82 4.34 7.47
C ILE A 87 6.47 4.35 8.86
N LYS A 88 7.37 3.38 9.12
CA LYS A 88 8.08 3.33 10.40
C LYS A 88 8.90 4.60 10.66
N ALA A 89 9.46 5.18 9.61
CA ALA A 89 10.23 6.41 9.70
C ALA A 89 9.36 7.66 9.73
N ASN A 90 8.03 7.49 9.76
CA ASN A 90 7.06 8.58 9.79
C ASN A 90 7.16 9.51 8.57
N ARG A 91 7.57 8.97 7.43
CA ARG A 91 7.61 9.69 6.15
C ARG A 91 6.32 9.56 5.37
N LEU A 92 5.63 8.43 5.57
CA LEU A 92 4.33 8.15 4.97
C LEU A 92 3.36 7.76 6.07
N ARG A 93 2.10 8.07 5.85
CA ARG A 93 1.00 7.54 6.66
C ARG A 93 0.00 6.88 5.72
N ALA A 94 -0.75 5.93 6.23
CA ALA A 94 -1.67 5.15 5.40
C ALA A 94 -3.09 5.33 5.89
N GLU A 95 -4.02 5.45 4.93
CA GLU A 95 -5.44 5.30 5.16
C GLU A 95 -5.91 4.08 4.41
N ILE A 96 -6.74 3.27 5.03
CA ILE A 96 -7.19 2.00 4.50
C ILE A 96 -8.69 2.06 4.28
N ILE A 97 -9.13 1.74 3.06
CA ILE A 97 -10.54 1.78 2.69
C ILE A 97 -10.91 0.38 2.21
N PRO A 98 -11.87 -0.30 2.87
CA PRO A 98 -12.38 -1.55 2.32
C PRO A 98 -13.14 -1.27 1.02
N TRP A 99 -12.92 -2.14 0.04
CA TRP A 99 -13.49 -1.96 -1.30
C TRP A 99 -14.03 -3.31 -1.77
N MET A 100 -15.33 -3.36 -2.03
CA MET A 100 -15.97 -4.57 -2.52
C MET A 100 -15.89 -4.59 -4.04
N ILE A 101 -15.29 -5.64 -4.58
CA ILE A 101 -15.11 -5.79 -6.01
C ILE A 101 -15.61 -7.16 -6.46
N GLU A 102 -15.86 -7.33 -7.73
CA GLU A 102 -16.14 -8.67 -8.27
C GLU A 102 -14.89 -9.53 -8.15
N LYS A 103 -15.10 -10.79 -7.77
CA LYS A 103 -14.01 -11.75 -7.71
C LYS A 103 -13.33 -11.86 -9.06
N ASP A 104 -12.01 -12.01 -9.02
CA ASP A 104 -11.18 -12.20 -10.22
C ASP A 104 -11.16 -11.00 -11.16
N SER A 105 -11.68 -9.83 -10.71
CA SER A 105 -11.57 -8.60 -11.51
C SER A 105 -10.15 -8.04 -11.49
N ILE A 106 -9.37 -8.36 -10.46
CA ILE A 106 -7.94 -8.03 -10.42
C ILE A 106 -7.17 -9.34 -10.34
N PRO A 107 -6.42 -9.72 -11.36
CA PRO A 107 -5.65 -10.95 -11.32
C PRO A 107 -4.51 -10.87 -10.30
N ALA A 108 -3.99 -12.03 -9.92
CA ALA A 108 -2.82 -12.07 -9.04
C ALA A 108 -1.66 -11.30 -9.69
N PRO A 109 -0.86 -10.60 -8.89
CA PRO A 109 0.21 -9.80 -9.45
C PRO A 109 1.27 -10.68 -10.13
N SER A 110 1.81 -10.16 -11.23
CA SER A 110 2.91 -10.78 -11.93
C SER A 110 4.03 -9.77 -12.01
N LEU A 111 5.05 -9.94 -11.18
CA LEU A 111 6.19 -9.05 -11.19
C LEU A 111 7.14 -9.44 -12.31
N GLN A 112 7.32 -8.54 -13.24
CA GLN A 112 8.30 -8.72 -14.30
C GLN A 112 9.69 -8.47 -13.78
N LYS A 113 10.59 -9.30 -14.17
CA LYS A 113 11.98 -9.21 -13.78
C LYS A 113 12.75 -8.31 -14.72
#